data_9004c26ee28718be62f6856e521138ee
#
_entry.id   9004c26ee28718be62f6856e521138ee
#
_cell.length_a   1.000
_cell.length_b   1.000
_cell.length_c   1.000
_cell.angle_alpha   90.00
_cell.angle_beta   90.00
_cell.angle_gamma   90.00
#
_symmetry.space_group_name_H-M   'P 1'
#
loop_
_entity.id
_entity.type
_entity.pdbx_description
1 polymer ?
#
loop_
_entity_poly.entity_id
_entity_poly.type
_entity_poly.pdbx_seq_one_letter_code
_entity_poly.pdbx_strand_id
1 'polypeptide(L)'
;MIYSKLKPYIMVLPVSLLMVLFIYALINGLIQSFGILPAAGLTKFTLLYYKEIFTRRDMMSSLFLSLYISLVSSLIAVILGVLISAAASASGIVKKRSFQLLKVPIILPHTVSALLIINVFSQSGILSRLSYHLDIIHNQQQFISLVFDKGSIGIILAYLWKEIPFVTLVVVTIMANIDSSLGEAAINLGATRLKAFFNITLPLCLPSIVTSFIIVFAYSFGAFEIPFLLGATSPKSLPVLTYLEYTHPDLAHRPYAMVLNSLMTTISVLLTYIYYKILQRNLKKVGVDTNE
;
A
#
# COMPACT_ATOMS: atom_id res chain seq x y z
N MET A 1 -40.11 -23.06 8.13
CA MET A 1 -39.32 -22.66 9.30
C MET A 1 -37.82 -23.11 9.21
N ILE A 2 -37.50 -24.27 8.67
CA ILE A 2 -36.09 -24.75 8.49
C ILE A 2 -35.37 -23.92 7.42
N TYR A 3 -36.01 -23.60 6.30
CA TYR A 3 -35.44 -22.80 5.20
C TYR A 3 -35.01 -21.37 5.61
N SER A 4 -35.67 -20.75 6.56
CA SER A 4 -35.31 -19.41 7.04
C SER A 4 -34.06 -19.41 7.92
N LYS A 5 -33.80 -20.50 8.64
CA LYS A 5 -32.57 -20.67 9.45
C LYS A 5 -31.34 -21.05 8.63
N LEU A 6 -31.52 -21.72 7.49
CA LEU A 6 -30.43 -22.13 6.57
C LEU A 6 -30.00 -21.00 5.61
N LYS A 7 -30.88 -20.03 5.36
CA LYS A 7 -30.62 -18.94 4.40
C LYS A 7 -29.29 -18.19 4.63
N PRO A 8 -28.94 -17.74 5.87
CA PRO A 8 -27.68 -17.07 6.09
C PRO A 8 -26.46 -17.97 5.83
N TYR A 9 -26.51 -19.26 6.16
CA TYR A 9 -25.41 -20.20 5.91
C TYR A 9 -25.20 -20.46 4.43
N ILE A 10 -26.27 -20.59 3.65
CA ILE A 10 -26.19 -20.75 2.18
C ILE A 10 -25.61 -19.49 1.54
N MET A 11 -25.93 -18.28 2.02
CA MET A 11 -25.39 -17.01 1.51
C MET A 11 -23.89 -16.86 1.81
N VAL A 12 -23.41 -17.40 2.92
CA VAL A 12 -21.98 -17.34 3.32
C VAL A 12 -21.16 -18.46 2.67
N LEU A 13 -21.79 -19.55 2.20
CA LEU A 13 -21.12 -20.71 1.67
C LEU A 13 -20.13 -20.41 0.52
N PRO A 14 -20.45 -19.59 -0.51
CA PRO A 14 -19.51 -19.28 -1.58
C PRO A 14 -18.26 -18.58 -1.06
N VAL A 15 -18.41 -17.63 -0.13
CA VAL A 15 -17.30 -16.90 0.48
C VAL A 15 -16.46 -17.84 1.35
N SER A 16 -17.10 -18.71 2.13
CA SER A 16 -16.41 -19.72 2.96
C SER A 16 -15.57 -20.67 2.10
N LEU A 17 -16.09 -21.10 0.96
CA LEU A 17 -15.38 -22.00 0.04
C LEU A 17 -14.13 -21.33 -0.56
N LEU A 18 -14.24 -20.05 -0.95
CA LEU A 18 -13.09 -19.26 -1.40
C LEU A 18 -12.06 -19.08 -0.27
N MET A 19 -12.52 -18.83 0.96
CA MET A 19 -11.64 -18.72 2.13
C MET A 19 -10.84 -20.01 2.39
N VAL A 20 -11.49 -21.18 2.27
CA VAL A 20 -10.81 -22.49 2.43
C VAL A 20 -9.72 -22.66 1.38
N LEU A 21 -9.98 -22.32 0.11
CA LEU A 21 -8.97 -22.38 -0.96
C LEU A 21 -7.81 -21.45 -0.68
N PHE A 22 -8.09 -20.23 -0.21
CA PHE A 22 -7.06 -19.25 0.13
C PHE A 22 -6.19 -19.72 1.31
N ILE A 23 -6.81 -20.24 2.39
CA ILE A 23 -6.10 -20.78 3.55
C ILE A 23 -5.24 -21.99 3.12
N TYR A 24 -5.78 -22.89 2.29
CA TYR A 24 -5.02 -24.01 1.75
C TYR A 24 -3.77 -23.53 0.98
N ALA A 25 -3.92 -22.53 0.11
CA ALA A 25 -2.81 -21.98 -0.66
C ALA A 25 -1.73 -21.36 0.26
N LEU A 26 -2.12 -20.63 1.29
CA LEU A 26 -1.19 -20.07 2.29
C LEU A 26 -0.44 -21.16 3.06
N ILE A 27 -1.15 -22.18 3.54
CA ILE A 27 -0.54 -23.32 4.26
C ILE A 27 0.42 -24.06 3.35
N ASN A 28 0.01 -24.35 2.11
CA ASN A 28 0.85 -25.04 1.13
C ASN A 28 2.11 -24.23 0.80
N GLY A 29 1.99 -22.91 0.60
CA GLY A 29 3.13 -22.03 0.42
C GLY A 29 4.08 -22.06 1.63
N LEU A 30 3.54 -22.03 2.85
CA LEU A 30 4.32 -22.14 4.08
C LEU A 30 5.04 -23.50 4.19
N ILE A 31 4.39 -24.60 3.84
CA ILE A 31 5.01 -25.94 3.81
C ILE A 31 6.16 -25.97 2.79
N GLN A 32 5.95 -25.42 1.60
CA GLN A 32 7.00 -25.33 0.56
C GLN A 32 8.18 -24.45 1.01
N SER A 33 7.97 -23.42 1.80
CA SER A 33 9.05 -22.57 2.33
C SER A 33 10.02 -23.34 3.24
N PHE A 34 9.56 -24.43 3.85
CA PHE A 34 10.41 -25.35 4.62
C PHE A 34 11.04 -26.46 3.76
N GLY A 35 11.05 -26.32 2.44
CA GLY A 35 11.69 -27.27 1.54
C GLY A 35 10.88 -28.54 1.29
N ILE A 36 9.59 -28.56 1.55
CA ILE A 36 8.71 -29.70 1.28
C ILE A 36 7.96 -29.45 -0.04
N LEU A 37 8.53 -29.90 -1.13
CA LEU A 37 7.96 -29.85 -2.49
C LEU A 37 8.21 -31.17 -3.21
N PRO A 38 7.35 -32.19 -3.05
CA PRO A 38 7.54 -33.51 -3.63
C PRO A 38 7.71 -33.49 -5.16
N ALA A 39 7.03 -32.58 -5.86
CA ALA A 39 7.13 -32.42 -7.30
C ALA A 39 8.56 -32.04 -7.78
N ALA A 40 9.39 -31.44 -6.90
CA ALA A 40 10.79 -31.13 -7.15
C ALA A 40 11.75 -32.14 -6.50
N GLY A 41 11.26 -33.25 -5.97
CA GLY A 41 12.08 -34.23 -5.23
C GLY A 41 12.47 -33.77 -3.82
N LEU A 42 11.93 -32.63 -3.35
CA LEU A 42 12.22 -32.07 -2.04
C LEU A 42 11.20 -32.59 -1.01
N THR A 43 11.63 -33.50 -0.14
CA THR A 43 10.73 -34.19 0.81
C THR A 43 11.12 -33.99 2.27
N LYS A 44 12.25 -33.32 2.55
CA LYS A 44 12.77 -33.13 3.90
C LYS A 44 12.53 -31.73 4.39
N PHE A 45 12.02 -31.61 5.63
CA PHE A 45 11.92 -30.34 6.32
C PHE A 45 13.32 -29.74 6.54
N THR A 46 13.48 -28.47 6.14
CA THR A 46 14.74 -27.76 6.32
C THR A 46 14.52 -26.26 6.50
N LEU A 47 15.37 -25.61 7.28
CA LEU A 47 15.45 -24.15 7.44
C LEU A 47 16.53 -23.54 6.53
N LEU A 48 17.13 -24.32 5.64
CA LEU A 48 18.22 -23.90 4.77
C LEU A 48 17.83 -22.67 3.96
N TYR A 49 16.67 -22.68 3.31
CA TYR A 49 16.18 -21.60 2.47
C TYR A 49 16.00 -20.29 3.24
N TYR A 50 15.53 -20.34 4.49
CA TYR A 50 15.47 -19.16 5.37
C TYR A 50 16.86 -18.63 5.68
N LYS A 51 17.80 -19.50 6.03
CA LYS A 51 19.19 -19.10 6.32
C LYS A 51 19.86 -18.48 5.10
N GLU A 52 19.70 -19.06 3.92
CA GLU A 52 20.29 -18.56 2.68
C GLU A 52 19.71 -17.21 2.25
N ILE A 53 18.39 -16.97 2.41
CA ILE A 53 17.78 -15.67 2.10
C ILE A 53 18.43 -14.55 2.92
N PHE A 54 18.69 -14.75 4.19
CA PHE A 54 19.31 -13.74 5.04
C PHE A 54 20.82 -13.55 4.75
N THR A 55 21.48 -14.51 4.09
CA THR A 55 22.88 -14.39 3.68
C THR A 55 23.05 -13.86 2.25
N ARG A 56 22.06 -14.04 1.39
CA ARG A 56 22.07 -13.58 0.01
C ARG A 56 21.83 -12.06 -0.07
N ARG A 57 22.83 -11.34 -0.58
CA ARG A 57 22.81 -9.88 -0.67
C ARG A 57 21.69 -9.34 -1.57
N ASP A 58 21.37 -10.03 -2.66
CA ASP A 58 20.30 -9.66 -3.60
C ASP A 58 18.92 -9.70 -2.92
N MET A 59 18.65 -10.72 -2.10
CA MET A 59 17.40 -10.89 -1.40
C MET A 59 17.21 -9.86 -0.29
N MET A 60 18.28 -9.58 0.47
CA MET A 60 18.25 -8.53 1.49
C MET A 60 18.09 -7.13 0.91
N SER A 61 18.77 -6.83 -0.20
CA SER A 61 18.60 -5.54 -0.89
C SER A 61 17.19 -5.37 -1.43
N SER A 62 16.55 -6.44 -1.92
CA SER A 62 15.14 -6.43 -2.36
C SER A 62 14.16 -6.17 -1.23
N LEU A 63 14.40 -6.76 -0.05
CA LEU A 63 13.60 -6.52 1.15
C LEU A 63 13.68 -5.05 1.58
N PHE A 64 14.91 -4.52 1.71
CA PHE A 64 15.10 -3.11 2.09
C PHE A 64 14.53 -2.15 1.05
N LEU A 65 14.69 -2.43 -0.24
CA LEU A 65 14.09 -1.62 -1.30
C LEU A 65 12.57 -1.59 -1.20
N SER A 66 11.91 -2.74 -0.99
CA SER A 66 10.45 -2.80 -0.87
C SER A 66 9.95 -2.07 0.38
N LEU A 67 10.65 -2.21 1.52
CA LEU A 67 10.34 -1.44 2.73
C LEU A 67 10.51 0.07 2.50
N TYR A 68 11.58 0.48 1.84
CA TYR A 68 11.83 1.88 1.50
C TYR A 68 10.71 2.45 0.62
N ILE A 69 10.39 1.78 -0.49
CA ILE A 69 9.35 2.23 -1.42
C ILE A 69 8.01 2.37 -0.68
N SER A 70 7.59 1.34 0.03
CA SER A 70 6.28 1.32 0.69
C SER A 70 6.19 2.31 1.86
N LEU A 71 7.25 2.48 2.65
CA LEU A 71 7.28 3.48 3.73
C LEU A 71 7.24 4.89 3.18
N VAL A 72 8.07 5.20 2.19
CA VAL A 72 8.16 6.56 1.62
C VAL A 72 6.86 6.92 0.92
N SER A 73 6.33 6.04 0.04
CA SER A 73 5.07 6.33 -0.67
C SER A 73 3.91 6.52 0.30
N SER A 74 3.73 5.60 1.25
CA SER A 74 2.61 5.64 2.19
C SER A 74 2.68 6.84 3.15
N LEU A 75 3.86 7.19 3.66
CA LEU A 75 4.02 8.37 4.52
C LEU A 75 3.69 9.66 3.78
N ILE A 76 4.24 9.83 2.57
CA ILE A 76 3.95 11.02 1.74
C ILE A 76 2.47 11.04 1.37
N ALA A 77 1.89 9.91 0.98
CA ALA A 77 0.48 9.82 0.62
C ALA A 77 -0.45 10.19 1.78
N VAL A 78 -0.12 9.76 3.00
CA VAL A 78 -0.90 10.10 4.19
C VAL A 78 -0.77 11.59 4.52
N ILE A 79 0.43 12.14 4.53
CA ILE A 79 0.64 13.57 4.82
C ILE A 79 -0.13 14.43 3.81
N LEU A 80 0.06 14.19 2.51
CA LEU A 80 -0.61 14.95 1.46
C LEU A 80 -2.12 14.69 1.44
N GLY A 81 -2.56 13.46 1.64
CA GLY A 81 -3.97 13.10 1.70
C GLY A 81 -4.71 13.79 2.84
N VAL A 82 -4.10 13.86 4.04
CA VAL A 82 -4.67 14.59 5.18
C VAL A 82 -4.71 16.10 4.91
N LEU A 83 -3.66 16.68 4.36
CA LEU A 83 -3.62 18.10 4.01
C LEU A 83 -4.68 18.46 2.96
N ILE A 84 -4.82 17.65 1.91
CA ILE A 84 -5.87 17.84 0.89
C ILE A 84 -7.26 17.68 1.49
N SER A 85 -7.47 16.71 2.39
CA SER A 85 -8.75 16.52 3.09
C SER A 85 -9.11 17.73 3.94
N ALA A 86 -8.16 18.28 4.69
CA ALA A 86 -8.34 19.48 5.50
C ALA A 86 -8.71 20.70 4.63
N ALA A 87 -7.96 20.92 3.54
CA ALA A 87 -8.21 22.01 2.61
C ALA A 87 -9.57 21.85 1.89
N ALA A 88 -9.92 20.64 1.48
CA ALA A 88 -11.19 20.33 0.83
C ALA A 88 -12.40 20.53 1.76
N SER A 89 -12.26 20.12 3.02
CA SER A 89 -13.31 20.34 4.03
C SER A 89 -13.50 21.82 4.33
N ALA A 90 -12.41 22.57 4.53
CA ALA A 90 -12.44 24.00 4.81
C ALA A 90 -13.02 24.83 3.67
N SER A 91 -12.78 24.45 2.41
CA SER A 91 -13.26 25.17 1.22
C SER A 91 -14.65 24.75 0.76
N GLY A 92 -15.23 23.70 1.36
CA GLY A 92 -16.51 23.14 0.93
C GLY A 92 -16.51 22.47 -0.46
N ILE A 93 -15.32 22.30 -1.07
CA ILE A 93 -15.18 21.71 -2.40
C ILE A 93 -15.63 20.24 -2.45
N VAL A 94 -15.65 19.57 -1.29
CA VAL A 94 -16.10 18.17 -1.15
C VAL A 94 -17.49 17.95 -1.76
N LYS A 95 -18.38 18.94 -1.65
CA LYS A 95 -19.75 18.91 -2.22
C LYS A 95 -19.78 19.17 -3.73
N LYS A 96 -18.68 19.62 -4.33
CA LYS A 96 -18.63 19.95 -5.74
C LYS A 96 -18.35 18.71 -6.61
N ARG A 97 -18.91 18.71 -7.83
CA ARG A 97 -18.72 17.62 -8.80
C ARG A 97 -17.25 17.41 -9.18
N SER A 98 -16.45 18.49 -9.19
CA SER A 98 -15.00 18.43 -9.46
C SER A 98 -14.22 17.57 -8.47
N PHE A 99 -14.67 17.43 -7.21
CA PHE A 99 -14.04 16.57 -6.22
C PHE A 99 -14.09 15.08 -6.62
N GLN A 100 -15.07 14.69 -7.45
CA GLN A 100 -15.19 13.31 -7.95
C GLN A 100 -14.01 12.92 -8.86
N LEU A 101 -13.30 13.88 -9.46
CA LEU A 101 -12.11 13.61 -10.29
C LEU A 101 -10.98 12.96 -9.48
N LEU A 102 -10.94 13.14 -8.16
CA LEU A 102 -10.00 12.43 -7.27
C LEU A 102 -10.18 10.90 -7.29
N LYS A 103 -11.34 10.40 -7.75
CA LYS A 103 -11.57 8.95 -7.85
C LYS A 103 -10.91 8.32 -9.09
N VAL A 104 -10.58 9.12 -10.10
CA VAL A 104 -10.02 8.62 -11.37
C VAL A 104 -8.76 7.78 -11.18
N PRO A 105 -7.75 8.22 -10.42
CA PRO A 105 -6.54 7.42 -10.20
C PRO A 105 -6.81 6.08 -9.50
N ILE A 106 -7.81 6.03 -8.62
CA ILE A 106 -8.15 4.81 -7.88
C ILE A 106 -8.78 3.75 -8.79
N ILE A 107 -9.62 4.18 -9.73
CA ILE A 107 -10.36 3.30 -10.65
C ILE A 107 -9.43 2.72 -11.71
N LEU A 108 -8.37 3.44 -12.11
CA LEU A 108 -7.45 2.99 -13.16
C LEU A 108 -6.69 1.72 -12.74
N PRO A 109 -6.54 0.73 -13.63
CA PRO A 109 -5.66 -0.42 -13.40
C PRO A 109 -4.22 0.01 -13.11
N HIS A 110 -3.49 -0.78 -12.30
CA HIS A 110 -2.10 -0.46 -11.91
C HIS A 110 -1.15 -0.41 -13.09
N THR A 111 -1.32 -1.32 -14.05
CA THR A 111 -0.58 -1.34 -15.31
C THR A 111 -0.76 -0.05 -16.11
N VAL A 112 -1.98 0.46 -16.20
CA VAL A 112 -2.28 1.74 -16.89
C VAL A 112 -1.60 2.90 -16.17
N SER A 113 -1.65 2.92 -14.83
CA SER A 113 -0.97 3.94 -14.03
C SER A 113 0.55 3.91 -14.25
N ALA A 114 1.16 2.72 -14.29
CA ALA A 114 2.59 2.57 -14.59
C ALA A 114 2.93 3.09 -16.00
N LEU A 115 2.12 2.75 -17.01
CA LEU A 115 2.32 3.24 -18.38
C LEU A 115 2.16 4.76 -18.48
N LEU A 116 1.23 5.36 -17.75
CA LEU A 116 1.11 6.83 -17.68
C LEU A 116 2.38 7.46 -17.11
N ILE A 117 2.94 6.91 -16.03
CA ILE A 117 4.19 7.39 -15.45
C ILE A 117 5.34 7.26 -16.44
N ILE A 118 5.48 6.13 -17.16
CA ILE A 118 6.48 5.98 -18.23
C ILE A 118 6.32 7.06 -19.31
N ASN A 119 5.10 7.24 -19.82
CA ASN A 119 4.84 8.20 -20.89
C ASN A 119 5.09 9.66 -20.48
N VAL A 120 4.90 9.99 -19.21
CA VAL A 120 5.10 11.35 -18.70
C VAL A 120 6.55 11.59 -18.27
N PHE A 121 7.14 10.67 -17.49
CA PHE A 121 8.38 10.91 -16.74
C PHE A 121 9.62 10.21 -17.30
N SER A 122 9.50 9.40 -18.37
CA SER A 122 10.68 8.81 -18.99
C SER A 122 11.53 9.86 -19.71
N GLN A 123 12.78 9.52 -20.01
CA GLN A 123 13.70 10.40 -20.75
C GLN A 123 13.20 10.72 -22.18
N SER A 124 12.28 9.92 -22.73
CA SER A 124 11.57 10.18 -23.99
C SER A 124 10.12 10.60 -23.79
N GLY A 125 9.72 10.85 -22.55
CA GLY A 125 8.35 11.18 -22.15
C GLY A 125 7.92 12.61 -22.44
N ILE A 126 6.69 12.92 -22.07
CA ILE A 126 6.09 14.24 -22.33
C ILE A 126 6.88 15.35 -21.64
N LEU A 127 7.28 15.16 -20.38
CA LEU A 127 8.05 16.17 -19.63
C LEU A 127 9.43 16.43 -20.22
N SER A 128 10.12 15.39 -20.71
CA SER A 128 11.39 15.55 -21.39
C SER A 128 11.26 16.33 -22.67
N ARG A 129 10.23 16.03 -23.49
CA ARG A 129 9.95 16.77 -24.74
C ARG A 129 9.58 18.23 -24.47
N LEU A 130 8.78 18.49 -23.43
CA LEU A 130 8.44 19.85 -23.02
C LEU A 130 9.68 20.63 -22.58
N SER A 131 10.55 20.01 -21.76
CA SER A 131 11.81 20.61 -21.31
C SER A 131 12.75 20.91 -22.47
N TYR A 132 12.78 20.07 -23.51
CA TYR A 132 13.51 20.33 -24.74
C TYR A 132 12.94 21.53 -25.52
N HIS A 133 11.62 21.62 -25.67
CA HIS A 133 10.97 22.76 -26.33
C HIS A 133 11.11 24.11 -25.59
N LEU A 134 11.32 24.04 -24.26
CA LEU A 134 11.57 25.21 -23.42
C LEU A 134 13.07 25.56 -23.29
N ASP A 135 13.92 24.90 -24.09
CA ASP A 135 15.40 25.04 -24.07
C ASP A 135 16.05 24.79 -22.69
N ILE A 136 15.36 24.07 -21.80
CA ILE A 136 15.89 23.67 -20.50
C ILE A 136 16.94 22.53 -20.65
N ILE A 137 16.71 21.65 -21.63
CA ILE A 137 17.61 20.56 -22.01
C ILE A 137 17.85 20.59 -23.53
N HIS A 138 19.04 20.20 -23.95
CA HIS A 138 19.38 20.19 -25.38
C HIS A 138 19.45 18.77 -25.96
N ASN A 139 19.45 17.74 -25.12
CA ASN A 139 19.39 16.34 -25.54
C ASN A 139 18.69 15.49 -24.48
N GLN A 140 18.23 14.30 -24.90
CA GLN A 140 17.47 13.36 -24.07
C GLN A 140 18.23 12.91 -22.81
N GLN A 141 19.55 12.79 -22.88
CA GLN A 141 20.38 12.30 -21.77
C GLN A 141 20.50 13.31 -20.63
N GLN A 142 20.21 14.59 -20.87
CA GLN A 142 20.19 15.63 -19.83
C GLN A 142 18.93 15.58 -18.97
N PHE A 143 17.88 14.89 -19.43
CA PHE A 143 16.68 14.71 -18.61
C PHE A 143 16.94 13.66 -17.51
N ILE A 144 16.56 14.00 -16.28
CA ILE A 144 16.72 13.12 -15.12
C ILE A 144 15.97 11.82 -15.35
N SER A 145 16.64 10.68 -15.15
CA SER A 145 16.00 9.36 -15.20
C SER A 145 15.13 9.17 -13.95
N LEU A 146 13.82 9.41 -14.09
CA LEU A 146 12.82 9.22 -13.03
C LEU A 146 12.14 7.85 -13.09
N VAL A 147 12.37 7.10 -14.18
CA VAL A 147 11.82 5.76 -14.43
C VAL A 147 13.00 4.81 -14.63
N PHE A 148 12.88 3.58 -14.15
CA PHE A 148 13.94 2.57 -14.14
C PHE A 148 15.19 2.98 -13.32
N ASP A 149 15.00 3.94 -12.41
CA ASP A 149 16.04 4.46 -11.54
C ASP A 149 16.25 3.59 -10.29
N LYS A 150 17.48 3.62 -9.75
CA LYS A 150 17.83 2.88 -8.52
C LYS A 150 17.14 3.44 -7.26
N GLY A 151 16.75 4.69 -7.27
CA GLY A 151 16.01 5.36 -6.19
C GLY A 151 14.53 5.05 -6.18
N SER A 152 14.04 4.34 -7.22
CA SER A 152 12.62 3.94 -7.37
C SER A 152 11.64 5.13 -7.36
N ILE A 153 12.09 6.29 -7.84
CA ILE A 153 11.28 7.52 -7.86
C ILE A 153 10.03 7.32 -8.70
N GLY A 154 10.15 6.70 -9.89
CA GLY A 154 9.00 6.39 -10.75
C GLY A 154 7.97 5.48 -10.08
N ILE A 155 8.43 4.49 -9.31
CA ILE A 155 7.55 3.61 -8.54
C ILE A 155 6.80 4.41 -7.46
N ILE A 156 7.52 5.23 -6.69
CA ILE A 156 6.95 6.07 -5.65
C ILE A 156 5.92 7.04 -6.25
N LEU A 157 6.23 7.70 -7.36
CA LEU A 157 5.29 8.59 -8.05
C LEU A 157 4.01 7.87 -8.50
N ALA A 158 4.15 6.64 -9.02
CA ALA A 158 3.00 5.83 -9.42
C ALA A 158 2.11 5.45 -8.23
N TYR A 159 2.72 5.13 -7.08
CA TYR A 159 1.97 4.88 -5.85
C TYR A 159 1.32 6.15 -5.33
N LEU A 160 2.02 7.27 -5.23
CA LEU A 160 1.47 8.56 -4.79
C LEU A 160 0.26 8.98 -5.63
N TRP A 161 0.33 8.80 -6.94
CA TRP A 161 -0.79 9.06 -7.85
C TRP A 161 -2.08 8.35 -7.44
N LYS A 162 -2.00 7.13 -6.90
CA LYS A 162 -3.14 6.31 -6.47
C LYS A 162 -3.47 6.46 -4.99
N GLU A 163 -2.45 6.51 -4.15
CA GLU A 163 -2.58 6.47 -2.70
C GLU A 163 -3.07 7.80 -2.11
N ILE A 164 -2.59 8.95 -2.64
CA ILE A 164 -3.04 10.27 -2.17
C ILE A 164 -4.56 10.43 -2.30
N PRO A 165 -5.18 10.18 -3.46
CA PRO A 165 -6.63 10.22 -3.59
C PRO A 165 -7.36 9.25 -2.66
N PHE A 166 -6.84 8.04 -2.48
CA PHE A 166 -7.42 7.05 -1.58
C PHE A 166 -7.46 7.56 -0.15
N VAL A 167 -6.32 7.98 0.39
CA VAL A 167 -6.22 8.54 1.75
C VAL A 167 -7.13 9.77 1.90
N THR A 168 -7.11 10.67 0.90
CA THR A 168 -7.97 11.85 0.90
C THR A 168 -9.44 11.49 1.03
N LEU A 169 -9.93 10.52 0.26
CA LEU A 169 -11.34 10.11 0.31
C LEU A 169 -11.72 9.47 1.64
N VAL A 170 -10.85 8.63 2.21
CA VAL A 170 -11.10 8.02 3.52
C VAL A 170 -11.16 9.08 4.61
N VAL A 171 -10.15 9.95 4.68
CA VAL A 171 -10.04 10.97 5.74
C VAL A 171 -11.14 12.01 5.63
N VAL A 172 -11.45 12.51 4.42
CA VAL A 172 -12.51 13.51 4.23
C VAL A 172 -13.89 12.95 4.59
N THR A 173 -14.13 11.66 4.35
CA THR A 173 -15.40 11.02 4.74
C THR A 173 -15.57 10.99 6.25
N ILE A 174 -14.49 10.73 6.99
CA ILE A 174 -14.55 10.77 8.46
C ILE A 174 -14.68 12.21 8.96
N MET A 175 -13.94 13.16 8.39
CA MET A 175 -14.06 14.59 8.73
C MET A 175 -15.50 15.09 8.54
N ALA A 176 -16.19 14.63 7.50
CA ALA A 176 -17.59 15.01 7.24
C ALA A 176 -18.57 14.46 8.27
N ASN A 177 -18.22 13.39 8.99
CA ASN A 177 -19.05 12.79 10.06
C ASN A 177 -18.73 13.33 11.45
N ILE A 178 -17.66 14.14 11.60
CA ILE A 178 -17.37 14.82 12.86
C ILE A 178 -18.32 16.01 13.00
N ASP A 179 -18.95 16.13 14.17
CA ASP A 179 -19.86 17.24 14.44
C ASP A 179 -19.13 18.59 14.34
N SER A 180 -19.58 19.44 13.43
CA SER A 180 -19.01 20.78 13.22
C SER A 180 -19.08 21.64 14.47
N SER A 181 -20.05 21.37 15.36
CA SER A 181 -20.24 22.11 16.62
C SER A 181 -19.00 22.06 17.53
N LEU A 182 -18.22 20.98 17.50
CA LEU A 182 -16.99 20.85 18.28
C LEU A 182 -15.94 21.88 17.85
N GLY A 183 -15.76 22.02 16.53
CA GLY A 183 -14.84 23.02 15.97
C GLY A 183 -15.33 24.45 16.20
N GLU A 184 -16.62 24.70 16.03
CA GLU A 184 -17.26 26.00 16.26
C GLU A 184 -17.19 26.42 17.73
N ALA A 185 -17.42 25.50 18.66
CA ALA A 185 -17.28 25.76 20.09
C ALA A 185 -15.85 26.21 20.46
N ALA A 186 -14.82 25.55 19.89
CA ALA A 186 -13.43 25.94 20.10
C ALA A 186 -13.13 27.34 19.54
N ILE A 187 -13.67 27.68 18.37
CA ILE A 187 -13.53 29.00 17.77
C ILE A 187 -14.21 30.07 18.62
N ASN A 188 -15.39 29.79 19.14
CA ASN A 188 -16.11 30.70 20.04
C ASN A 188 -15.36 30.94 21.38
N LEU A 189 -14.57 29.95 21.81
CA LEU A 189 -13.65 30.07 22.95
C LEU A 189 -12.30 30.75 22.60
N GLY A 190 -12.16 31.31 21.40
CA GLY A 190 -10.96 32.07 20.97
C GLY A 190 -9.89 31.25 20.27
N ALA A 191 -10.15 29.96 19.95
CA ALA A 191 -9.19 29.20 19.15
C ALA A 191 -9.19 29.64 17.68
N THR A 192 -8.04 29.67 17.04
CA THR A 192 -7.95 29.82 15.59
C THR A 192 -8.43 28.54 14.89
N ARG A 193 -8.86 28.63 13.62
CA ARG A 193 -9.26 27.46 12.81
C ARG A 193 -8.19 26.38 12.76
N LEU A 194 -6.91 26.78 12.68
CA LEU A 194 -5.77 25.85 12.70
C LEU A 194 -5.66 25.13 14.05
N LYS A 195 -5.80 25.87 15.18
CA LYS A 195 -5.80 25.25 16.51
C LYS A 195 -6.97 24.28 16.70
N ALA A 196 -8.15 24.62 16.25
CA ALA A 196 -9.33 23.73 16.28
C ALA A 196 -9.07 22.47 15.43
N PHE A 197 -8.49 22.63 14.25
CA PHE A 197 -8.12 21.49 13.41
C PHE A 197 -7.12 20.53 14.10
N PHE A 198 -5.98 21.06 14.57
CA PHE A 198 -4.93 20.21 15.16
C PHE A 198 -5.33 19.60 16.52
N ASN A 199 -6.13 20.29 17.31
CA ASN A 199 -6.48 19.84 18.66
C ASN A 199 -7.80 19.07 18.75
N ILE A 200 -8.68 19.16 17.75
CA ILE A 200 -9.99 18.51 17.76
C ILE A 200 -10.12 17.60 16.53
N THR A 201 -10.14 18.15 15.31
CA THR A 201 -10.47 17.38 14.11
C THR A 201 -9.42 16.31 13.80
N LEU A 202 -8.15 16.68 13.80
CA LEU A 202 -7.06 15.75 13.48
C LEU A 202 -6.96 14.58 14.47
N PRO A 203 -7.00 14.77 15.80
CA PRO A 203 -7.03 13.67 16.76
C PRO A 203 -8.22 12.72 16.58
N LEU A 204 -9.41 13.24 16.29
CA LEU A 204 -10.60 12.42 16.02
C LEU A 204 -10.47 11.61 14.73
N CYS A 205 -9.73 12.12 13.72
CA CYS A 205 -9.44 11.40 12.48
C CYS A 205 -8.28 10.42 12.59
N LEU A 206 -7.47 10.47 13.64
CA LEU A 206 -6.22 9.72 13.77
C LEU A 206 -6.40 8.20 13.56
N PRO A 207 -7.43 7.54 14.10
CA PRO A 207 -7.67 6.12 13.83
C PRO A 207 -7.80 5.80 12.33
N SER A 208 -8.54 6.63 11.61
CA SER A 208 -8.76 6.45 10.15
C SER A 208 -7.52 6.79 9.34
N ILE A 209 -6.73 7.78 9.76
CA ILE A 209 -5.46 8.14 9.15
C ILE A 209 -4.48 6.98 9.27
N VAL A 210 -4.34 6.39 10.46
CA VAL A 210 -3.44 5.25 10.69
C VAL A 210 -3.94 4.01 9.94
N THR A 211 -5.26 3.78 9.90
CA THR A 211 -5.85 2.69 9.09
C THR A 211 -5.50 2.87 7.61
N SER A 212 -5.66 4.08 7.08
CA SER A 212 -5.30 4.38 5.69
C SER A 212 -3.82 4.15 5.41
N PHE A 213 -2.94 4.57 6.33
CA PHE A 213 -1.50 4.32 6.23
C PHE A 213 -1.20 2.83 6.08
N ILE A 214 -1.80 1.98 6.93
CA ILE A 214 -1.53 0.54 6.89
C ILE A 214 -2.04 -0.09 5.60
N ILE A 215 -3.22 0.32 5.15
CA ILE A 215 -3.80 -0.20 3.91
C ILE A 215 -2.87 0.12 2.74
N VAL A 216 -2.46 1.40 2.58
CA VAL A 216 -1.59 1.79 1.45
C VAL A 216 -0.18 1.23 1.60
N PHE A 217 0.36 1.13 2.81
CA PHE A 217 1.65 0.49 3.06
C PHE A 217 1.62 -1.01 2.72
N ALA A 218 0.65 -1.76 3.24
CA ALA A 218 0.55 -3.20 2.98
C ALA A 218 0.33 -3.47 1.49
N TYR A 219 -0.43 -2.60 0.83
CA TYR A 219 -0.65 -2.66 -0.60
C TYR A 219 0.66 -2.44 -1.38
N SER A 220 1.36 -1.31 -1.18
CA SER A 220 2.59 -0.98 -1.92
C SER A 220 3.75 -1.93 -1.58
N PHE A 221 3.79 -2.51 -0.37
CA PHE A 221 4.78 -3.50 0.02
C PHE A 221 4.62 -4.84 -0.71
N GLY A 222 3.36 -5.26 -0.96
CA GLY A 222 3.05 -6.52 -1.64
C GLY A 222 2.77 -6.40 -3.14
N ALA A 223 2.68 -5.20 -3.69
CA ALA A 223 2.30 -4.99 -5.09
C ALA A 223 3.42 -5.36 -6.06
N PHE A 224 3.04 -6.06 -7.13
CA PHE A 224 3.95 -6.58 -8.16
C PHE A 224 4.01 -5.70 -9.40
N GLU A 225 2.86 -5.27 -9.94
CA GLU A 225 2.74 -4.72 -11.30
C GLU A 225 3.55 -3.43 -11.50
N ILE A 226 3.44 -2.48 -10.57
CA ILE A 226 4.12 -1.19 -10.67
C ILE A 226 5.64 -1.36 -10.59
N PRO A 227 6.21 -2.07 -9.58
CA PRO A 227 7.64 -2.29 -9.52
C PRO A 227 8.19 -3.16 -10.66
N PHE A 228 7.40 -4.09 -11.21
CA PHE A 228 7.80 -4.89 -12.36
C PHE A 228 7.96 -4.04 -13.62
N LEU A 229 7.07 -3.05 -13.83
CA LEU A 229 7.07 -2.20 -15.02
C LEU A 229 8.00 -0.98 -14.91
N LEU A 230 8.21 -0.44 -13.71
CA LEU A 230 8.94 0.83 -13.49
C LEU A 230 10.28 0.66 -12.79
N GLY A 231 10.53 -0.51 -12.19
CA GLY A 231 11.71 -0.76 -11.39
C GLY A 231 12.99 -0.90 -12.19
N ALA A 232 14.12 -0.61 -11.54
CA ALA A 232 15.45 -0.88 -12.07
C ALA A 232 15.68 -2.38 -12.23
N THR A 233 16.66 -2.74 -13.07
CA THR A 233 17.07 -4.14 -13.26
C THR A 233 17.63 -4.75 -11.97
N SER A 234 18.32 -3.96 -11.15
CA SER A 234 18.89 -4.35 -9.85
C SER A 234 19.12 -3.10 -8.98
N PRO A 235 18.75 -3.14 -7.67
CA PRO A 235 17.97 -4.20 -7.02
C PRO A 235 16.50 -4.23 -7.49
N LYS A 236 15.87 -5.40 -7.42
CA LYS A 236 14.44 -5.57 -7.70
C LYS A 236 13.63 -5.47 -6.40
N SER A 237 12.36 -5.08 -6.48
CA SER A 237 11.47 -5.17 -5.32
C SER A 237 11.21 -6.62 -4.91
N LEU A 238 10.87 -6.84 -3.66
CA LEU A 238 10.65 -8.17 -3.09
C LEU A 238 9.56 -8.96 -3.82
N PRO A 239 8.37 -8.40 -4.18
CA PRO A 239 7.37 -9.11 -4.97
C PRO A 239 7.88 -9.51 -6.36
N VAL A 240 8.67 -8.65 -7.00
CA VAL A 240 9.25 -8.96 -8.32
C VAL A 240 10.28 -10.08 -8.22
N LEU A 241 11.16 -10.04 -7.22
CA LEU A 241 12.11 -11.11 -6.98
C LEU A 241 11.40 -12.44 -6.66
N THR A 242 10.37 -12.40 -5.82
CA THR A 242 9.53 -13.55 -5.50
C THR A 242 8.92 -14.17 -6.75
N TYR A 243 8.41 -13.37 -7.66
CA TYR A 243 7.86 -13.83 -8.94
C TYR A 243 8.93 -14.51 -9.81
N LEU A 244 10.13 -13.94 -9.89
CA LEU A 244 11.23 -14.50 -10.69
C LEU A 244 11.72 -15.85 -10.12
N GLU A 245 11.85 -15.97 -8.80
CA GLU A 245 12.18 -17.24 -8.14
C GLU A 245 11.05 -18.27 -8.32
N TYR A 246 9.79 -17.86 -8.31
CA TYR A 246 8.65 -18.73 -8.52
C TYR A 246 8.55 -19.27 -9.96
N THR A 247 8.84 -18.44 -10.95
CA THR A 247 8.77 -18.77 -12.38
C THR A 247 10.07 -19.32 -12.93
N HIS A 248 11.07 -19.52 -12.08
CA HIS A 248 12.35 -20.11 -12.49
C HIS A 248 12.14 -21.51 -13.08
N PRO A 249 12.83 -21.87 -14.20
CA PRO A 249 12.70 -23.19 -14.84
C PRO A 249 13.02 -24.37 -13.90
N ASP A 250 14.00 -24.18 -13.01
CA ASP A 250 14.33 -25.15 -11.97
C ASP A 250 13.36 -24.99 -10.78
N LEU A 251 12.58 -26.03 -10.51
CA LEU A 251 11.61 -26.08 -9.41
C LEU A 251 12.29 -26.00 -8.03
N ALA A 252 13.58 -26.26 -7.91
CA ALA A 252 14.34 -26.09 -6.67
C ALA A 252 14.40 -24.61 -6.19
N HIS A 253 14.08 -23.64 -7.05
CA HIS A 253 13.96 -22.24 -6.69
C HIS A 253 12.62 -21.89 -6.00
N ARG A 254 11.56 -22.69 -6.14
CA ARG A 254 10.25 -22.41 -5.53
C ARG A 254 10.26 -22.23 -4.02
N PRO A 255 11.01 -23.01 -3.22
CA PRO A 255 11.10 -22.75 -1.79
C PRO A 255 11.59 -21.33 -1.44
N TYR A 256 12.54 -20.76 -2.20
CA TYR A 256 12.97 -19.36 -2.00
C TYR A 256 11.82 -18.38 -2.22
N ALA A 257 11.06 -18.54 -3.30
CA ALA A 257 9.87 -17.73 -3.55
C ALA A 257 8.87 -17.82 -2.40
N MET A 258 8.66 -19.01 -1.85
CA MET A 258 7.73 -19.23 -0.74
C MET A 258 8.23 -18.63 0.57
N VAL A 259 9.55 -18.66 0.83
CA VAL A 259 10.13 -17.96 1.99
C VAL A 259 9.96 -16.45 1.85
N LEU A 260 10.26 -15.87 0.68
CA LEU A 260 10.07 -14.43 0.43
C LEU A 260 8.61 -14.02 0.63
N ASN A 261 7.66 -14.82 0.12
CA ASN A 261 6.22 -14.59 0.32
C ASN A 261 5.82 -14.71 1.80
N SER A 262 6.36 -15.69 2.52
CA SER A 262 6.13 -15.86 3.97
C SER A 262 6.67 -14.68 4.77
N LEU A 263 7.82 -14.14 4.40
CA LEU A 263 8.39 -12.94 5.01
C LEU A 263 7.49 -11.71 4.77
N MET A 264 7.03 -11.49 3.54
CA MET A 264 6.09 -10.40 3.22
C MET A 264 4.81 -10.52 4.05
N THR A 265 4.23 -11.71 4.11
CA THR A 265 3.02 -11.98 4.90
C THR A 265 3.26 -11.72 6.39
N THR A 266 4.37 -12.21 6.94
CA THR A 266 4.73 -12.03 8.35
C THR A 266 4.89 -10.55 8.70
N ILE A 267 5.60 -9.78 7.86
CA ILE A 267 5.78 -8.33 8.07
C ILE A 267 4.43 -7.62 8.04
N SER A 268 3.57 -7.92 7.07
CA SER A 268 2.23 -7.32 6.95
C SER A 268 1.34 -7.63 8.16
N VAL A 269 1.35 -8.88 8.64
CA VAL A 269 0.61 -9.30 9.83
C VAL A 269 1.13 -8.62 11.10
N LEU A 270 2.45 -8.54 11.26
CA LEU A 270 3.07 -7.87 12.41
C LEU A 270 2.71 -6.38 12.45
N LEU A 271 2.76 -5.68 11.31
CA LEU A 271 2.37 -4.28 11.23
C LEU A 271 0.89 -4.09 11.57
N THR A 272 0.01 -4.94 11.04
CA THR A 272 -1.42 -4.92 11.38
C THR A 272 -1.67 -5.18 12.86
N TYR A 273 -0.92 -6.10 13.48
CA TYR A 273 -1.03 -6.39 14.91
C TYR A 273 -0.53 -5.22 15.78
N ILE A 274 0.59 -4.62 15.43
CA ILE A 274 1.12 -3.42 16.11
C ILE A 274 0.09 -2.29 16.06
N TYR A 275 -0.48 -2.06 14.87
CA TYR A 275 -1.55 -1.08 14.71
C TYR A 275 -2.75 -1.36 15.60
N TYR A 276 -3.28 -2.59 15.58
CA TYR A 276 -4.41 -2.99 16.41
C TYR A 276 -4.16 -2.68 17.88
N LYS A 277 -2.97 -2.98 18.40
CA LYS A 277 -2.59 -2.64 19.77
C LYS A 277 -2.54 -1.13 20.02
N ILE A 278 -2.00 -0.35 19.11
CA ILE A 278 -1.94 1.11 19.22
C ILE A 278 -3.37 1.68 19.23
N LEU A 279 -4.21 1.21 18.33
CA LEU A 279 -5.62 1.63 18.23
C LEU A 279 -6.37 1.34 19.54
N GLN A 280 -6.28 0.12 20.06
CA GLN A 280 -6.92 -0.24 21.32
C GLN A 280 -6.46 0.64 22.50
N ARG A 281 -5.15 0.95 22.58
CA ARG A 281 -4.63 1.83 23.62
C ARG A 281 -5.20 3.24 23.55
N ASN A 282 -5.39 3.76 22.32
CA ASN A 282 -5.93 5.09 22.12
C ASN A 282 -7.43 5.14 22.41
N LEU A 283 -8.20 4.12 22.01
CA LEU A 283 -9.64 4.01 22.32
C LEU A 283 -9.89 3.92 23.83
N LYS A 284 -9.09 3.14 24.57
CA LYS A 284 -9.17 3.09 26.05
C LYS A 284 -8.89 4.43 26.72
N LYS A 285 -7.98 5.26 26.17
CA LYS A 285 -7.71 6.61 26.68
C LYS A 285 -8.87 7.58 26.46
N VAL A 286 -9.71 7.34 25.46
CA VAL A 286 -10.88 8.16 25.13
C VAL A 286 -12.15 7.65 25.82
N GLY A 287 -12.08 6.58 26.64
CA GLY A 287 -13.20 6.05 27.43
C GLY A 287 -14.19 5.20 26.60
N VAL A 288 -13.80 4.76 25.41
CA VAL A 288 -14.59 3.80 24.63
C VAL A 288 -14.15 2.38 25.00
N ASP A 289 -14.97 1.71 25.82
CA ASP A 289 -14.75 0.29 26.14
C ASP A 289 -15.10 -0.56 24.89
N THR A 290 -14.09 -1.28 24.38
CA THR A 290 -14.21 -2.11 23.17
C THR A 290 -14.57 -3.57 23.48
N ASN A 291 -15.17 -3.83 24.65
CA ASN A 291 -15.57 -5.17 25.11
C ASN A 291 -17.09 -5.39 25.05
N GLU A 292 -17.76 -4.98 23.96
CA GLU A 292 -19.08 -5.50 23.60
C GLU A 292 -19.05 -6.21 22.25
#